data_fb3631e1bdfea7757971f3e17da2172a
#
_entry.id   fb3631e1bdfea7757971f3e17da2172a
#
_cell.length_a   1.000
_cell.length_b   1.000
_cell.length_c   1.000
_cell.angle_alpha   90.00
_cell.angle_beta   90.00
_cell.angle_gamma   90.00
#
_symmetry.space_group_name_H-M   'P 1'
#
loop_
_entity.id
_entity.type
_entity.pdbx_description
1 polymer ?
#
loop_
_entity_poly.entity_id
_entity_poly.type
_entity_poly.pdbx_seq_one_letter_code
_entity_poly.pdbx_strand_id
1 'polypeptide(L)'
;MTETLLVDSLEKRFTSHSRLAFRDISFSVGEGEFIALIGPSGCGKSTLLHIMAGLSKPTAGTVSLNSEPIAGPRSEMMFVFQQYTKSIFPWKTVLDNVRLGVKYHSGASRQEMEKHCLEQLDLVGLGRYPNYYPYQLSGGMQQRVAIARALARRPKILLMDEPFSALDAMMRVELQDLLLKLWTDLGLTIVFVTHDLDEALYVAQRVILLSASPGTIAQNIAVPLPYPRRQIETRSEPEYLSLRENLFRNMVAQVMAGRADVR
;
A
#
# COMPACT_ATOMS: atom_id res chain seq x y z
N MET A 1 10.83 -6.31 -17.43
CA MET A 1 9.68 -6.54 -16.54
C MET A 1 8.43 -6.31 -17.37
N THR A 2 7.48 -7.22 -17.37
CA THR A 2 6.16 -7.00 -17.98
C THR A 2 5.41 -6.00 -17.12
N GLU A 3 4.87 -4.94 -17.74
CA GLU A 3 4.03 -3.96 -17.05
C GLU A 3 2.74 -4.64 -16.58
N THR A 4 2.50 -4.64 -15.29
CA THR A 4 1.31 -5.24 -14.72
C THR A 4 0.20 -4.21 -14.50
N LEU A 5 0.55 -3.03 -14.00
CA LEU A 5 -0.38 -1.94 -13.72
C LEU A 5 0.12 -0.66 -14.39
N LEU A 6 -0.67 -0.10 -15.29
CA LEU A 6 -0.38 1.14 -15.98
C LEU A 6 -1.34 2.24 -15.55
N VAL A 7 -0.80 3.35 -15.15
CA VAL A 7 -1.49 4.61 -14.86
C VAL A 7 -1.14 5.57 -15.98
N ASP A 8 -2.12 6.07 -16.73
CA ASP A 8 -1.89 6.93 -17.90
C ASP A 8 -2.70 8.22 -17.82
N SER A 9 -1.98 9.35 -17.77
CA SER A 9 -2.49 10.73 -17.85
C SER A 9 -3.67 10.97 -16.88
N LEU A 10 -3.58 10.40 -15.66
CA LEU A 10 -4.66 10.48 -14.67
C LEU A 10 -4.85 11.90 -14.15
N GLU A 11 -6.13 12.34 -14.17
CA GLU A 11 -6.61 13.55 -13.51
C GLU A 11 -7.75 13.22 -12.56
N LYS A 12 -7.78 13.89 -11.41
CA LYS A 12 -8.92 13.88 -10.49
C LYS A 12 -9.29 15.27 -10.02
N ARG A 13 -10.52 15.66 -10.35
CA ARG A 13 -11.18 16.88 -9.88
C ARG A 13 -12.41 16.51 -9.06
N PHE A 14 -12.54 17.10 -7.88
CA PHE A 14 -13.74 16.95 -7.06
C PHE A 14 -14.75 18.06 -7.41
N THR A 15 -15.97 17.65 -7.71
CA THR A 15 -17.06 18.56 -8.12
C THR A 15 -17.51 19.52 -7.02
N SER A 16 -17.46 19.07 -5.74
CA SER A 16 -17.95 19.83 -4.59
C SER A 16 -17.23 21.19 -4.37
N HIS A 17 -15.98 21.34 -4.85
CA HIS A 17 -15.20 22.58 -4.68
C HIS A 17 -14.38 22.94 -5.91
N SER A 18 -14.63 22.34 -7.06
CA SER A 18 -13.80 22.46 -8.27
C SER A 18 -12.28 22.21 -8.01
N ARG A 19 -11.96 21.53 -6.90
CA ARG A 19 -10.59 21.31 -6.46
C ARG A 19 -9.94 20.19 -7.26
N LEU A 20 -8.85 20.53 -7.92
CA LEU A 20 -8.00 19.59 -8.60
C LEU A 20 -7.11 18.88 -7.57
N ALA A 21 -7.29 17.57 -7.41
CA ALA A 21 -6.47 16.78 -6.49
C ALA A 21 -5.10 16.51 -7.11
N PHE A 22 -5.09 16.03 -8.35
CA PHE A 22 -3.87 15.79 -9.14
C PHE A 22 -4.21 15.84 -10.64
N ARG A 23 -3.17 16.01 -11.46
CA ARG A 23 -3.25 16.01 -12.91
C ARG A 23 -2.02 15.37 -13.53
N ASP A 24 -2.22 14.81 -14.74
CA ASP A 24 -1.14 14.27 -15.58
C ASP A 24 -0.23 13.30 -14.82
N ILE A 25 -0.84 12.37 -14.07
CA ILE A 25 -0.11 11.32 -13.38
C ILE A 25 0.03 10.12 -14.32
N SER A 26 1.28 9.80 -14.69
CA SER A 26 1.58 8.65 -15.56
C SER A 26 2.78 7.87 -15.02
N PHE A 27 2.57 6.59 -14.75
CA PHE A 27 3.62 5.63 -14.37
C PHE A 27 3.12 4.20 -14.55
N SER A 28 4.06 3.26 -14.63
CA SER A 28 3.76 1.83 -14.63
C SER A 28 4.31 1.15 -13.38
N VAL A 29 3.75 0.00 -13.04
CA VAL A 29 4.24 -0.90 -11.98
C VAL A 29 4.47 -2.28 -12.61
N GLY A 30 5.69 -2.79 -12.46
CA GLY A 30 6.06 -4.11 -12.94
C GLY A 30 5.53 -5.24 -12.06
N GLU A 31 5.46 -6.45 -12.61
CA GLU A 31 5.13 -7.66 -11.84
C GLU A 31 6.21 -7.90 -10.78
N GLY A 32 5.77 -8.15 -9.53
CA GLY A 32 6.66 -8.33 -8.39
C GLY A 32 7.37 -7.07 -7.93
N GLU A 33 7.02 -5.89 -8.46
CA GLU A 33 7.61 -4.62 -8.03
C GLU A 33 6.97 -4.11 -6.74
N PHE A 34 7.81 -3.58 -5.85
CA PHE A 34 7.36 -2.85 -4.66
C PHE A 34 7.65 -1.36 -4.85
N ILE A 35 6.62 -0.56 -5.08
CA ILE A 35 6.75 0.89 -5.19
C ILE A 35 6.13 1.61 -3.99
N ALA A 36 6.71 2.77 -3.64
CA ALA A 36 6.13 3.69 -2.67
C ALA A 36 5.69 5.00 -3.34
N LEU A 37 4.51 5.48 -2.97
CA LEU A 37 3.98 6.79 -3.33
C LEU A 37 4.08 7.69 -2.10
N ILE A 38 4.87 8.75 -2.20
CA ILE A 38 5.06 9.73 -1.13
C ILE A 38 4.68 11.14 -1.60
N GLY A 39 4.56 12.06 -0.67
CA GLY A 39 4.28 13.48 -0.98
C GLY A 39 3.54 14.19 0.13
N PRO A 40 3.36 15.52 0.04
CA PRO A 40 2.69 16.32 1.06
C PRO A 40 1.26 15.84 1.33
N SER A 41 0.73 16.18 2.52
CA SER A 41 -0.67 15.90 2.84
C SER A 41 -1.60 16.62 1.88
N GLY A 42 -2.64 15.93 1.42
CA GLY A 42 -3.65 16.49 0.51
C GLY A 42 -3.24 16.55 -0.98
N CYS A 43 -2.07 16.01 -1.38
CA CYS A 43 -1.67 15.94 -2.80
C CYS A 43 -2.38 14.84 -3.61
N GLY A 44 -3.27 14.05 -2.98
CA GLY A 44 -4.10 13.08 -3.68
C GLY A 44 -3.64 11.62 -3.65
N LYS A 45 -2.63 11.23 -2.84
CA LYS A 45 -2.10 9.85 -2.76
C LYS A 45 -3.18 8.78 -2.55
N SER A 46 -3.98 8.92 -1.49
CA SER A 46 -5.07 7.97 -1.20
C SER A 46 -6.13 7.96 -2.31
N THR A 47 -6.42 9.13 -2.90
CA THR A 47 -7.35 9.22 -4.04
C THR A 47 -6.80 8.49 -5.27
N LEU A 48 -5.51 8.66 -5.56
CA LEU A 48 -4.82 7.95 -6.64
C LEU A 48 -4.89 6.43 -6.40
N LEU A 49 -4.57 6.00 -5.18
CA LEU A 49 -4.63 4.58 -4.80
C LEU A 49 -6.06 4.00 -4.92
N HIS A 50 -7.10 4.79 -4.53
CA HIS A 50 -8.50 4.38 -4.71
C HIS A 50 -8.90 4.24 -6.19
N ILE A 51 -8.39 5.11 -7.06
CA ILE A 51 -8.63 5.00 -8.50
C ILE A 51 -7.94 3.75 -9.06
N MET A 52 -6.69 3.50 -8.67
CA MET A 52 -5.96 2.29 -9.06
C MET A 52 -6.69 1.01 -8.62
N ALA A 53 -7.33 1.04 -7.46
CA ALA A 53 -8.15 -0.07 -6.95
C ALA A 53 -9.51 -0.24 -7.64
N GLY A 54 -9.91 0.68 -8.53
CA GLY A 54 -11.25 0.71 -9.10
C GLY A 54 -12.35 1.13 -8.12
N LEU A 55 -11.98 1.69 -6.95
CA LEU A 55 -12.92 2.16 -5.92
C LEU A 55 -13.44 3.58 -6.20
N SER A 56 -12.76 4.33 -7.05
CA SER A 56 -13.14 5.67 -7.48
C SER A 56 -12.85 5.85 -8.96
N LYS A 57 -13.65 6.66 -9.64
CA LYS A 57 -13.42 6.98 -11.06
C LYS A 57 -12.50 8.19 -11.21
N PRO A 58 -11.58 8.19 -12.16
CA PRO A 58 -10.82 9.39 -12.53
C PRO A 58 -11.74 10.40 -13.23
N THR A 59 -11.29 11.65 -13.34
CA THR A 59 -11.93 12.69 -14.18
C THR A 59 -11.45 12.58 -15.64
N ALA A 60 -10.15 12.27 -15.83
CA ALA A 60 -9.55 11.98 -17.12
C ALA A 60 -8.40 10.97 -16.95
N GLY A 61 -7.94 10.39 -18.04
CA GLY A 61 -6.94 9.34 -18.06
C GLY A 61 -7.49 7.97 -17.69
N THR A 62 -6.61 6.98 -17.66
CA THR A 62 -6.99 5.57 -17.45
C THR A 62 -6.04 4.85 -16.50
N VAL A 63 -6.55 3.80 -15.85
CA VAL A 63 -5.73 2.78 -15.19
C VAL A 63 -6.04 1.45 -15.84
N SER A 64 -5.01 0.69 -16.18
CA SER A 64 -5.17 -0.65 -16.73
C SER A 64 -4.34 -1.68 -15.96
N LEU A 65 -4.88 -2.89 -15.88
CA LEU A 65 -4.24 -4.07 -15.33
C LEU A 65 -4.02 -5.08 -16.47
N ASN A 66 -2.78 -5.45 -16.76
CA ASN A 66 -2.44 -6.33 -17.89
C ASN A 66 -3.09 -5.87 -19.21
N SER A 67 -3.02 -4.57 -19.50
CA SER A 67 -3.63 -3.91 -20.68
C SER A 67 -5.16 -3.85 -20.67
N GLU A 68 -5.85 -4.33 -19.64
CA GLU A 68 -7.30 -4.22 -19.49
C GLU A 68 -7.65 -3.01 -18.60
N PRO A 69 -8.51 -2.08 -19.05
CA PRO A 69 -8.95 -0.95 -18.24
C PRO A 69 -9.65 -1.39 -16.95
N ILE A 70 -9.34 -0.69 -15.86
CA ILE A 70 -9.96 -0.91 -14.56
C ILE A 70 -11.23 -0.05 -14.46
N ALA A 71 -12.39 -0.69 -14.63
CA ALA A 71 -13.70 -0.03 -14.48
C ALA A 71 -14.30 -0.19 -13.07
N GLY A 72 -13.76 -1.07 -12.25
CA GLY A 72 -14.21 -1.40 -10.89
C GLY A 72 -13.21 -2.31 -10.18
N PRO A 73 -13.50 -2.72 -8.92
CA PRO A 73 -12.61 -3.59 -8.15
C PRO A 73 -12.32 -4.91 -8.86
N ARG A 74 -11.04 -5.31 -8.88
CA ARG A 74 -10.56 -6.55 -9.48
C ARG A 74 -10.21 -7.58 -8.42
N SER A 75 -10.42 -8.86 -8.72
CA SER A 75 -10.13 -9.96 -7.77
C SER A 75 -8.64 -10.15 -7.50
N GLU A 76 -7.81 -9.77 -8.43
CA GLU A 76 -6.35 -9.85 -8.36
C GLU A 76 -5.72 -8.76 -7.51
N MET A 77 -6.50 -7.72 -7.16
CA MET A 77 -6.04 -6.55 -6.42
C MET A 77 -6.76 -6.46 -5.08
N MET A 78 -6.00 -6.37 -4.00
CA MET A 78 -6.57 -6.16 -2.68
C MET A 78 -6.10 -4.85 -2.07
N PHE A 79 -7.03 -4.19 -1.39
CA PHE A 79 -6.80 -2.89 -0.75
C PHE A 79 -6.70 -3.05 0.77
N VAL A 80 -5.62 -2.53 1.35
CA VAL A 80 -5.43 -2.43 2.81
C VAL A 80 -5.59 -0.96 3.21
N PHE A 81 -6.65 -0.68 3.96
CA PHE A 81 -7.02 0.67 4.36
C PHE A 81 -6.17 1.20 5.52
N GLN A 82 -5.93 2.51 5.55
CA GLN A 82 -5.22 3.21 6.61
C GLN A 82 -5.83 2.93 8.00
N GLN A 83 -7.15 3.00 8.12
CA GLN A 83 -7.87 2.72 9.35
C GLN A 83 -8.29 1.25 9.42
N TYR A 84 -7.32 0.36 9.65
CA TYR A 84 -7.57 -1.09 9.75
C TYR A 84 -8.62 -1.44 10.80
N THR A 85 -8.66 -0.69 11.91
CA THR A 85 -9.66 -0.89 12.97
C THR A 85 -11.10 -0.73 12.50
N LYS A 86 -11.35 0.10 11.48
CA LYS A 86 -12.66 0.23 10.84
C LYS A 86 -12.92 -0.83 9.77
N SER A 87 -11.89 -1.52 9.32
CA SER A 87 -12.02 -2.54 8.28
C SER A 87 -12.23 -3.95 8.85
N ILE A 88 -11.72 -4.24 10.05
CA ILE A 88 -11.95 -5.53 10.73
C ILE A 88 -13.24 -5.47 11.53
N PHE A 89 -13.96 -6.59 11.59
CA PHE A 89 -15.23 -6.69 12.30
C PHE A 89 -14.98 -7.03 13.76
N PRO A 90 -15.26 -6.13 14.73
CA PRO A 90 -14.94 -6.35 16.15
C PRO A 90 -15.73 -7.49 16.79
N TRP A 91 -16.89 -7.83 16.24
CA TRP A 91 -17.76 -8.95 16.71
C TRP A 91 -17.42 -10.30 16.06
N LYS A 92 -16.42 -10.38 15.19
CA LYS A 92 -15.93 -11.61 14.57
C LYS A 92 -14.59 -12.00 15.17
N THR A 93 -14.33 -13.30 15.24
CA THR A 93 -13.00 -13.79 15.60
C THR A 93 -11.97 -13.40 14.54
N VAL A 94 -10.70 -13.54 14.86
CA VAL A 94 -9.57 -13.34 13.93
C VAL A 94 -9.75 -14.22 12.69
N LEU A 95 -10.01 -15.51 12.89
CA LEU A 95 -10.25 -16.44 11.79
C LEU A 95 -11.47 -16.05 10.95
N ASP A 96 -12.57 -15.65 11.58
CA ASP A 96 -13.77 -15.23 10.85
C ASP A 96 -13.56 -13.94 10.07
N ASN A 97 -12.71 -13.03 10.55
CA ASN A 97 -12.28 -11.86 9.79
C ASN A 97 -11.51 -12.25 8.53
N VAL A 98 -10.58 -13.19 8.63
CA VAL A 98 -9.80 -13.68 7.47
C VAL A 98 -10.68 -14.45 6.48
N ARG A 99 -11.63 -15.25 6.96
CA ARG A 99 -12.62 -15.97 6.13
C ARG A 99 -13.42 -15.06 5.19
N LEU A 100 -13.61 -13.78 5.54
CA LEU A 100 -14.27 -12.83 4.64
C LEU A 100 -13.50 -12.62 3.33
N GLY A 101 -12.18 -12.79 3.34
CA GLY A 101 -11.34 -12.76 2.13
C GLY A 101 -11.65 -13.90 1.15
N VAL A 102 -12.08 -15.06 1.64
CA VAL A 102 -12.33 -16.27 0.81
C VAL A 102 -13.81 -16.55 0.54
N LYS A 103 -14.74 -15.88 1.19
CA LYS A 103 -16.19 -16.18 1.18
C LYS A 103 -16.82 -16.32 -0.22
N TYR A 104 -16.16 -15.82 -1.26
CA TYR A 104 -16.68 -15.80 -2.62
C TYR A 104 -15.90 -16.67 -3.61
N HIS A 105 -14.99 -17.56 -3.13
CA HIS A 105 -14.36 -18.54 -4.01
C HIS A 105 -15.29 -19.74 -4.14
N SER A 106 -15.89 -19.90 -5.31
CA SER A 106 -16.71 -21.05 -5.67
C SER A 106 -15.85 -22.33 -5.72
N GLY A 107 -16.33 -23.37 -5.07
CA GLY A 107 -15.81 -24.75 -5.24
C GLY A 107 -14.98 -25.34 -4.10
N ALA A 108 -14.43 -24.56 -3.18
CA ALA A 108 -13.68 -25.10 -2.04
C ALA A 108 -14.62 -25.55 -0.91
N SER A 109 -14.33 -26.68 -0.28
CA SER A 109 -15.01 -27.13 0.92
C SER A 109 -14.75 -26.20 2.09
N ARG A 110 -15.64 -26.24 3.11
CA ARG A 110 -15.47 -25.44 4.33
C ARG A 110 -14.14 -25.72 5.03
N GLN A 111 -13.70 -26.98 5.02
CA GLN A 111 -12.43 -27.40 5.64
C GLN A 111 -11.22 -26.83 4.90
N GLU A 112 -11.23 -26.87 3.56
CA GLU A 112 -10.16 -26.28 2.74
C GLU A 112 -10.07 -24.77 2.93
N MET A 113 -11.21 -24.08 2.97
CA MET A 113 -11.24 -22.63 3.24
C MET A 113 -10.68 -22.31 4.63
N GLU A 114 -11.05 -23.09 5.64
CA GLU A 114 -10.54 -22.92 7.01
C GLU A 114 -9.04 -23.13 7.08
N LYS A 115 -8.54 -24.23 6.52
CA LYS A 115 -7.12 -24.52 6.43
C LYS A 115 -6.36 -23.38 5.76
N HIS A 116 -6.86 -22.91 4.61
CA HIS A 116 -6.25 -21.79 3.91
C HIS A 116 -6.21 -20.51 4.77
N CYS A 117 -7.29 -20.18 5.49
CA CYS A 117 -7.30 -19.00 6.38
C CYS A 117 -6.30 -19.13 7.54
N LEU A 118 -6.14 -20.33 8.11
CA LEU A 118 -5.14 -20.59 9.14
C LEU A 118 -3.71 -20.44 8.59
N GLU A 119 -3.44 -20.92 7.38
CA GLU A 119 -2.16 -20.70 6.70
C GLU A 119 -1.86 -19.19 6.53
N GLN A 120 -2.88 -18.35 6.17
CA GLN A 120 -2.68 -16.91 6.09
C GLN A 120 -2.41 -16.27 7.45
N LEU A 121 -3.04 -16.76 8.51
CA LEU A 121 -2.73 -16.32 9.87
C LEU A 121 -1.31 -16.69 10.30
N ASP A 122 -0.83 -17.88 9.92
CA ASP A 122 0.56 -18.29 10.18
C ASP A 122 1.56 -17.38 9.45
N LEU A 123 1.30 -17.04 8.19
CA LEU A 123 2.15 -16.14 7.40
C LEU A 123 2.35 -14.77 8.08
N VAL A 124 1.33 -14.26 8.78
CA VAL A 124 1.43 -12.98 9.50
C VAL A 124 1.79 -13.15 10.99
N GLY A 125 2.12 -14.37 11.44
CA GLY A 125 2.50 -14.65 12.82
C GLY A 125 1.34 -14.68 13.82
N LEU A 126 0.11 -14.91 13.34
CA LEU A 126 -1.11 -14.96 14.16
C LEU A 126 -1.73 -16.36 14.29
N GLY A 127 -1.03 -17.41 13.92
CA GLY A 127 -1.55 -18.80 13.94
C GLY A 127 -2.01 -19.29 15.32
N ARG A 128 -1.53 -18.67 16.41
CA ARG A 128 -1.95 -18.99 17.79
C ARG A 128 -3.22 -18.25 18.24
N TYR A 129 -3.77 -17.33 17.43
CA TYR A 129 -4.84 -16.42 17.81
C TYR A 129 -6.12 -16.53 16.97
N PRO A 130 -6.48 -17.67 16.32
CA PRO A 130 -7.61 -17.76 15.40
C PRO A 130 -8.95 -17.47 16.07
N ASN A 131 -9.08 -17.83 17.34
CA ASN A 131 -10.34 -17.68 18.12
C ASN A 131 -10.41 -16.39 18.95
N TYR A 132 -9.38 -15.54 18.89
CA TYR A 132 -9.37 -14.25 19.56
C TYR A 132 -10.25 -13.25 18.81
N TYR A 133 -10.75 -12.25 19.55
CA TYR A 133 -11.46 -11.12 18.97
C TYR A 133 -10.51 -9.92 18.80
N PRO A 134 -10.78 -9.01 17.87
CA PRO A 134 -9.93 -7.85 17.63
C PRO A 134 -9.58 -7.04 18.89
N TYR A 135 -10.52 -6.84 19.81
CA TYR A 135 -10.29 -6.10 21.05
C TYR A 135 -9.29 -6.78 22.02
N GLN A 136 -8.95 -8.05 21.82
CA GLN A 136 -7.95 -8.80 22.59
C GLN A 136 -6.55 -8.69 21.99
N LEU A 137 -6.40 -8.01 20.84
CA LEU A 137 -5.16 -7.90 20.09
C LEU A 137 -4.56 -6.49 20.19
N SER A 138 -3.22 -6.39 20.11
CA SER A 138 -2.55 -5.11 19.92
C SER A 138 -2.88 -4.50 18.56
N GLY A 139 -2.64 -3.18 18.39
CA GLY A 139 -2.86 -2.50 17.11
C GLY A 139 -2.10 -3.14 15.94
N GLY A 140 -0.84 -3.50 16.15
CA GLY A 140 -0.04 -4.21 15.14
C GLY A 140 -0.58 -5.60 14.81
N MET A 141 -1.09 -6.35 15.80
CA MET A 141 -1.76 -7.63 15.54
C MET A 141 -3.06 -7.45 14.73
N GLN A 142 -3.84 -6.42 15.03
CA GLN A 142 -5.05 -6.10 14.26
C GLN A 142 -4.71 -5.74 12.80
N GLN A 143 -3.63 -4.98 12.57
CA GLN A 143 -3.13 -4.69 11.23
C GLN A 143 -2.73 -5.98 10.49
N ARG A 144 -2.05 -6.91 11.16
CA ARG A 144 -1.71 -8.23 10.61
C ARG A 144 -2.96 -9.05 10.23
N VAL A 145 -4.07 -8.94 10.99
CA VAL A 145 -5.36 -9.56 10.62
C VAL A 145 -5.90 -8.97 9.30
N ALA A 146 -5.83 -7.64 9.12
CA ALA A 146 -6.25 -6.99 7.88
C ALA A 146 -5.41 -7.44 6.67
N ILE A 147 -4.09 -7.61 6.86
CA ILE A 147 -3.18 -8.15 5.83
C ILE A 147 -3.52 -9.61 5.53
N ALA A 148 -3.67 -10.48 6.56
CA ALA A 148 -4.04 -11.89 6.37
C ALA A 148 -5.35 -12.05 5.61
N ARG A 149 -6.35 -11.20 5.90
CA ARG A 149 -7.62 -11.17 5.17
C ARG A 149 -7.44 -10.79 3.69
N ALA A 150 -6.56 -9.83 3.40
CA ALA A 150 -6.23 -9.46 2.03
C ALA A 150 -5.53 -10.63 1.31
N LEU A 151 -4.55 -11.26 1.94
CA LEU A 151 -3.79 -12.39 1.40
C LEU A 151 -4.68 -13.63 1.18
N ALA A 152 -5.72 -13.83 1.99
CA ALA A 152 -6.65 -14.96 1.85
C ALA A 152 -7.35 -15.00 0.47
N ARG A 153 -7.39 -13.87 -0.23
CA ARG A 153 -7.87 -13.76 -1.61
C ARG A 153 -6.85 -14.23 -2.65
N ARG A 154 -5.60 -14.49 -2.24
CA ARG A 154 -4.45 -14.78 -3.13
C ARG A 154 -4.25 -13.67 -4.18
N PRO A 155 -4.14 -12.42 -3.76
CA PRO A 155 -3.98 -11.31 -4.69
C PRO A 155 -2.62 -11.38 -5.40
N LYS A 156 -2.54 -10.81 -6.61
CA LYS A 156 -1.28 -10.50 -7.28
C LYS A 156 -0.76 -9.13 -6.87
N ILE A 157 -1.66 -8.21 -6.54
CA ILE A 157 -1.35 -6.82 -6.20
C ILE A 157 -1.94 -6.46 -4.85
N LEU A 158 -1.13 -5.86 -3.99
CA LEU A 158 -1.57 -5.20 -2.76
C LEU A 158 -1.44 -3.68 -2.90
N LEU A 159 -2.54 -2.98 -2.68
CA LEU A 159 -2.59 -1.53 -2.59
C LEU A 159 -2.75 -1.16 -1.10
N MET A 160 -1.79 -0.43 -0.54
CA MET A 160 -1.74 -0.15 0.90
C MET A 160 -1.71 1.35 1.15
N ASP A 161 -2.72 1.87 1.85
CA ASP A 161 -2.83 3.29 2.19
C ASP A 161 -2.37 3.52 3.63
N GLU A 162 -1.20 4.10 3.82
CA GLU A 162 -0.55 4.43 5.10
C GLU A 162 -0.67 3.33 6.18
N PRO A 163 -0.33 2.07 5.88
CA PRO A 163 -0.64 0.94 6.77
C PRO A 163 0.12 0.96 8.11
N PHE A 164 1.13 1.82 8.26
CA PHE A 164 1.93 1.90 9.48
C PHE A 164 1.62 3.13 10.35
N SER A 165 0.75 4.05 9.89
CA SER A 165 0.55 5.36 10.50
C SER A 165 0.01 5.33 11.94
N ALA A 166 -0.72 4.28 12.32
CA ALA A 166 -1.32 4.11 13.64
C ALA A 166 -0.51 3.23 14.60
N LEU A 167 0.72 2.87 14.24
CA LEU A 167 1.58 1.95 14.99
C LEU A 167 2.69 2.69 15.74
N ASP A 168 3.05 2.18 16.92
CA ASP A 168 4.28 2.59 17.58
C ASP A 168 5.54 2.16 16.80
N ALA A 169 6.69 2.69 17.20
CA ALA A 169 7.95 2.51 16.46
C ALA A 169 8.36 1.03 16.33
N MET A 170 8.20 0.22 17.39
CA MET A 170 8.62 -1.18 17.39
C MET A 170 7.69 -2.03 16.53
N MET A 171 6.37 -1.85 16.66
CA MET A 171 5.39 -2.56 15.84
C MET A 171 5.52 -2.19 14.36
N ARG A 172 5.89 -0.95 14.05
CA ARG A 172 6.14 -0.48 12.69
C ARG A 172 7.33 -1.22 12.07
N VAL A 173 8.44 -1.33 12.78
CA VAL A 173 9.63 -2.09 12.36
C VAL A 173 9.27 -3.54 12.05
N GLU A 174 8.59 -4.22 12.98
CA GLU A 174 8.18 -5.62 12.79
C GLU A 174 7.26 -5.80 11.58
N LEU A 175 6.37 -4.83 11.34
CA LEU A 175 5.41 -4.94 10.23
C LEU A 175 6.08 -4.62 8.87
N GLN A 176 7.06 -3.72 8.83
CA GLN A 176 7.89 -3.48 7.64
C GLN A 176 8.67 -4.74 7.25
N ASP A 177 9.31 -5.41 8.20
CA ASP A 177 10.07 -6.64 7.97
C ASP A 177 9.15 -7.79 7.53
N LEU A 178 7.97 -7.92 8.16
CA LEU A 178 6.94 -8.86 7.74
C LEU A 178 6.49 -8.60 6.29
N LEU A 179 6.25 -7.33 5.94
CA LEU A 179 5.78 -6.98 4.60
C LEU A 179 6.83 -7.29 3.53
N LEU A 180 8.10 -7.02 3.81
CA LEU A 180 9.21 -7.39 2.93
C LEU A 180 9.30 -8.91 2.74
N LYS A 181 9.14 -9.67 3.83
CA LYS A 181 9.10 -11.13 3.77
C LYS A 181 7.94 -11.63 2.90
N LEU A 182 6.72 -11.14 3.15
CA LEU A 182 5.53 -11.52 2.38
C LEU A 182 5.69 -11.18 0.89
N TRP A 183 6.24 -10.00 0.59
CA TRP A 183 6.50 -9.57 -0.78
C TRP A 183 7.47 -10.54 -1.50
N THR A 184 8.58 -10.89 -0.84
CA THR A 184 9.58 -11.80 -1.40
C THR A 184 9.05 -13.22 -1.54
N ASP A 185 8.41 -13.77 -0.49
CA ASP A 185 7.98 -15.16 -0.43
C ASP A 185 6.80 -15.46 -1.37
N LEU A 186 5.92 -14.48 -1.57
CA LEU A 186 4.69 -14.63 -2.35
C LEU A 186 4.77 -14.00 -3.75
N GLY A 187 5.86 -13.31 -4.10
CA GLY A 187 6.02 -12.63 -5.39
C GLY A 187 4.98 -11.53 -5.64
N LEU A 188 4.57 -10.82 -4.60
CA LEU A 188 3.51 -9.80 -4.68
C LEU A 188 3.99 -8.56 -5.42
N THR A 189 3.10 -7.91 -6.15
CA THR A 189 3.27 -6.51 -6.57
C THR A 189 2.66 -5.61 -5.49
N ILE A 190 3.40 -4.61 -5.01
CA ILE A 190 2.90 -3.74 -3.93
C ILE A 190 2.98 -2.27 -4.33
N VAL A 191 1.87 -1.56 -4.18
CA VAL A 191 1.81 -0.10 -4.22
C VAL A 191 1.49 0.41 -2.82
N PHE A 192 2.43 1.11 -2.24
CA PHE A 192 2.43 1.51 -0.85
C PHE A 192 2.40 3.05 -0.73
N VAL A 193 1.39 3.59 -0.08
CA VAL A 193 1.30 5.02 0.22
C VAL A 193 1.81 5.28 1.62
N THR A 194 2.71 6.24 1.78
CA THR A 194 3.15 6.74 3.07
C THR A 194 3.53 8.22 3.00
N HIS A 195 3.59 8.88 4.13
CA HIS A 195 4.19 10.22 4.28
C HIS A 195 5.59 10.16 4.93
N ASP A 196 6.05 8.98 5.30
CA ASP A 196 7.35 8.75 5.94
C ASP A 196 8.38 8.29 4.89
N LEU A 197 9.46 9.08 4.75
CA LEU A 197 10.54 8.81 3.81
C LEU A 197 11.34 7.55 4.17
N ASP A 198 11.54 7.34 5.45
CA ASP A 198 12.32 6.20 5.93
C ASP A 198 11.55 4.88 5.74
N GLU A 199 10.21 4.91 5.82
CA GLU A 199 9.38 3.78 5.43
C GLU A 199 9.52 3.48 3.93
N ALA A 200 9.31 4.51 3.09
CA ALA A 200 9.36 4.36 1.65
C ALA A 200 10.69 3.79 1.16
N LEU A 201 11.80 4.36 1.63
CA LEU A 201 13.16 3.90 1.27
C LEU A 201 13.46 2.50 1.80
N TYR A 202 12.92 2.14 2.99
CA TYR A 202 13.21 0.84 3.57
C TYR A 202 12.48 -0.29 2.86
N VAL A 203 11.24 -0.09 2.40
CA VAL A 203 10.44 -1.19 1.84
C VAL A 203 10.46 -1.23 0.30
N ALA A 204 10.54 -0.10 -0.39
CA ALA A 204 10.30 -0.05 -1.83
C ALA A 204 11.59 -0.19 -2.67
N GLN A 205 11.42 -0.69 -3.90
CA GLN A 205 12.45 -0.70 -4.95
C GLN A 205 12.46 0.62 -5.72
N ARG A 206 11.34 1.36 -5.67
CA ARG A 206 11.17 2.65 -6.36
C ARG A 206 10.23 3.54 -5.57
N VAL A 207 10.56 4.81 -5.51
CA VAL A 207 9.79 5.84 -4.82
C VAL A 207 9.31 6.88 -5.83
N ILE A 208 8.01 7.14 -5.85
CA ILE A 208 7.39 8.21 -6.64
C ILE A 208 6.99 9.32 -5.66
N LEU A 209 7.61 10.49 -5.81
CA LEU A 209 7.29 11.70 -5.05
C LEU A 209 6.27 12.52 -5.82
N LEU A 210 5.12 12.76 -5.21
CA LEU A 210 4.11 13.69 -5.73
C LEU A 210 4.37 15.12 -5.22
N SER A 211 4.11 16.10 -6.09
CA SER A 211 4.13 17.52 -5.73
C SER A 211 2.98 17.89 -4.77
N ALA A 212 3.01 19.11 -4.24
CA ALA A 212 1.85 19.70 -3.55
C ALA A 212 0.64 19.80 -4.48
N SER A 213 -0.55 20.05 -3.90
CA SER A 213 -1.81 20.13 -4.66
C SER A 213 -1.79 21.33 -5.65
N PRO A 214 -2.16 21.10 -6.94
CA PRO A 214 -2.53 19.83 -7.55
C PRO A 214 -1.31 18.90 -7.73
N GLY A 215 -1.46 17.64 -7.28
CA GLY A 215 -0.39 16.66 -7.35
C GLY A 215 0.02 16.36 -8.80
N THR A 216 1.33 16.35 -9.05
CA THR A 216 1.98 15.83 -10.25
C THR A 216 3.15 14.95 -9.82
N ILE A 217 3.74 14.17 -10.69
CA ILE A 217 4.97 13.44 -10.36
C ILE A 217 6.14 14.42 -10.33
N ALA A 218 6.65 14.71 -9.13
CA ALA A 218 7.83 15.54 -8.95
C ALA A 218 9.14 14.74 -9.17
N GLN A 219 9.16 13.49 -8.72
CA GLN A 219 10.28 12.58 -8.91
C GLN A 219 9.82 11.13 -9.01
N ASN A 220 10.59 10.32 -9.72
CA ASN A 220 10.46 8.87 -9.80
C ASN A 220 11.87 8.27 -9.66
N ILE A 221 12.19 7.73 -8.49
CA ILE A 221 13.55 7.41 -8.06
C ILE A 221 13.66 5.91 -7.80
N ALA A 222 14.61 5.25 -8.44
CA ALA A 222 15.00 3.88 -8.08
C ALA A 222 15.67 3.87 -6.70
N VAL A 223 15.43 2.83 -5.93
CA VAL A 223 16.08 2.55 -4.65
C VAL A 223 16.92 1.28 -4.81
N PRO A 224 18.16 1.38 -5.31
CA PRO A 224 19.00 0.24 -5.67
C PRO A 224 19.66 -0.44 -4.46
N LEU A 225 19.02 -0.36 -3.31
CA LEU A 225 19.48 -1.04 -2.10
C LEU A 225 19.14 -2.54 -2.17
N PRO A 226 20.11 -3.41 -1.87
CA PRO A 226 19.92 -4.86 -1.98
C PRO A 226 18.91 -5.41 -0.97
N TYR A 227 18.35 -6.58 -1.27
CA TYR A 227 17.55 -7.38 -0.34
C TYR A 227 18.34 -8.65 0.04
N PRO A 228 18.14 -9.23 1.25
CA PRO A 228 17.21 -8.77 2.29
C PRO A 228 17.71 -7.50 2.97
N ARG A 229 16.79 -6.57 3.26
CA ARG A 229 17.08 -5.35 4.01
C ARG A 229 16.99 -5.59 5.51
N ARG A 230 17.84 -4.89 6.28
CA ARG A 230 17.87 -4.95 7.74
C ARG A 230 17.77 -3.54 8.31
N GLN A 231 16.97 -3.38 9.37
CA GLN A 231 16.61 -2.06 9.91
C GLN A 231 17.81 -1.15 10.25
N ILE A 232 18.86 -1.71 10.83
CA ILE A 232 20.03 -0.94 11.25
C ILE A 232 21.03 -0.82 10.10
N GLU A 233 21.42 -1.94 9.52
CA GLU A 233 22.48 -2.03 8.53
C GLU A 233 22.10 -1.25 7.26
N THR A 234 20.93 -1.53 6.69
CA THR A 234 20.48 -0.88 5.44
C THR A 234 20.31 0.63 5.62
N ARG A 235 19.78 1.07 6.77
CA ARG A 235 19.60 2.51 7.05
C ARG A 235 20.89 3.25 7.32
N SER A 236 21.97 2.54 7.60
CA SER A 236 23.31 3.09 7.83
C SER A 236 24.16 3.15 6.57
N GLU A 237 23.69 2.56 5.46
CA GLU A 237 24.42 2.58 4.19
C GLU A 237 24.53 4.00 3.63
N PRO A 238 25.70 4.39 3.08
CA PRO A 238 25.88 5.72 2.50
C PRO A 238 24.88 6.03 1.37
N GLU A 239 24.52 5.01 0.58
CA GLU A 239 23.53 5.15 -0.50
C GLU A 239 22.11 5.43 0.04
N TYR A 240 21.71 4.75 1.13
CA TYR A 240 20.44 5.03 1.81
C TYR A 240 20.40 6.48 2.31
N LEU A 241 21.47 6.93 2.98
CA LEU A 241 21.55 8.30 3.53
C LEU A 241 21.50 9.35 2.41
N SER A 242 22.19 9.11 1.29
CA SER A 242 22.16 9.98 0.11
C SER A 242 20.76 10.08 -0.51
N LEU A 243 20.08 8.94 -0.70
CA LEU A 243 18.69 8.90 -1.21
C LEU A 243 17.73 9.61 -0.27
N ARG A 244 17.89 9.39 1.03
CA ARG A 244 17.09 10.04 2.08
C ARG A 244 17.23 11.56 2.06
N GLU A 245 18.47 12.04 1.97
CA GLU A 245 18.75 13.47 1.89
C GLU A 245 18.14 14.10 0.63
N ASN A 246 18.32 13.45 -0.51
CA ASN A 246 17.75 13.90 -1.79
C ASN A 246 16.22 14.01 -1.69
N LEU A 247 15.54 12.93 -1.29
CA LEU A 247 14.08 12.91 -1.16
C LEU A 247 13.58 13.92 -0.15
N PHE A 248 14.27 14.09 0.98
CA PHE A 248 13.91 15.06 2.01
C PHE A 248 13.96 16.50 1.48
N ARG A 249 15.07 16.88 0.81
CA ARG A 249 15.22 18.22 0.19
C ARG A 249 14.09 18.50 -0.81
N ASN A 250 13.79 17.53 -1.67
CA ASN A 250 12.74 17.67 -2.67
C ASN A 250 11.35 17.74 -2.03
N MET A 251 11.08 16.92 -1.02
CA MET A 251 9.80 16.96 -0.29
C MET A 251 9.59 18.31 0.42
N VAL A 252 10.64 18.87 1.05
CA VAL A 252 10.59 20.21 1.64
C VAL A 252 10.30 21.26 0.57
N ALA A 253 10.95 21.19 -0.59
CA ALA A 253 10.69 22.10 -1.70
C ALA A 253 9.22 22.04 -2.16
N GLN A 254 8.63 20.84 -2.28
CA GLN A 254 7.21 20.70 -2.62
C GLN A 254 6.27 21.30 -1.55
N VAL A 255 6.58 21.09 -0.27
CA VAL A 255 5.79 21.70 0.82
C VAL A 255 5.84 23.22 0.78
N MET A 256 7.02 23.79 0.54
CA MET A 256 7.19 25.26 0.45
C MET A 256 6.48 25.86 -0.77
N ALA A 257 6.58 25.21 -1.94
CA ALA A 257 5.86 25.61 -3.14
C ALA A 257 4.34 25.63 -2.92
N GLY A 258 3.77 24.57 -2.34
CA GLY A 258 2.34 24.49 -2.07
C GLY A 258 1.82 25.52 -1.04
N ARG A 259 2.69 26.07 -0.20
CA ARG A 259 2.32 27.18 0.73
C ARG A 259 2.32 28.54 0.04
N ALA A 260 3.11 28.72 -1.01
CA ALA A 260 3.14 29.96 -1.77
C ALA A 260 1.88 30.16 -2.63
N ASP A 261 1.30 29.07 -3.14
CA ASP A 261 0.10 29.07 -3.98
C ASP A 261 -1.21 29.29 -3.19
N VAL A 262 -1.17 29.28 -1.87
CA VAL A 262 -2.36 29.47 -0.99
C VAL A 262 -2.46 30.92 -0.47
N ARG A 263 -1.48 31.77 -0.77
CA ARG A 263 -1.50 33.21 -0.46
C ARG A 263 -1.90 34.04 -1.67
#